data_3e1e9772b14e587d43ab538881803801
#
_entry.id   3e1e9772b14e587d43ab538881803801
#
_cell.length_a   1.000
_cell.length_b   1.000
_cell.length_c   1.000
_cell.angle_alpha   90.00
_cell.angle_beta   90.00
_cell.angle_gamma   90.00
#
_symmetry.space_group_name_H-M   'P 1'
#
loop_
_entity.id
_entity.type
_entity.pdbx_description
1 polymer ?
#
loop_
_entity_poly.entity_id
_entity_poly.type
_entity_poly.pdbx_seq_one_letter_code
_entity_poly.pdbx_strand_id
1 'polypeptide(L)'
;LHPLATIFIKQCYETLIDVAQESGGKLPYRTNFILDEFANMPPLKDVTTMVTAARSRLIRFTFIIQNYAQLTQVYGKENAETIKGNCNITYLISSELQALEEISKMCGEVKSKEKDKTASTPLVTVSDLQRLSQYEVISLRLRTMPFKTKLVPNFKMNWGRVYETA
;
A
#
# COMPACT_ATOMS: atom_id res chain seq x y z
N LEU A 1 -5.16 -21.02 12.85
CA LEU A 1 -3.85 -20.52 12.36
C LEU A 1 -3.76 -19.00 12.33
N HIS A 2 -4.84 -18.27 11.95
CA HIS A 2 -4.82 -16.81 11.80
C HIS A 2 -4.46 -16.00 13.07
N PRO A 3 -4.99 -16.30 14.28
CA PRO A 3 -4.62 -15.53 15.48
C PRO A 3 -3.14 -15.65 15.85
N LEU A 4 -2.51 -16.80 15.60
CA LEU A 4 -1.09 -16.99 15.85
C LEU A 4 -0.23 -16.13 14.91
N ALA A 5 -0.66 -15.94 13.66
CA ALA A 5 0.05 -15.09 12.71
C ALA A 5 0.09 -13.62 13.17
N THR A 6 -1.03 -13.08 13.67
CA THR A 6 -1.07 -11.69 14.17
C THR A 6 -0.23 -11.50 15.44
N ILE A 7 -0.23 -12.48 16.34
CA ILE A 7 0.64 -12.47 17.52
C ILE A 7 2.11 -12.49 17.08
N PHE A 8 2.47 -13.38 16.16
CA PHE A 8 3.84 -13.48 15.63
C PHE A 8 4.31 -12.17 14.98
N ILE A 9 3.48 -11.58 14.11
CA ILE A 9 3.80 -10.29 13.47
C ILE A 9 4.04 -9.22 14.53
N LYS A 10 3.19 -9.16 15.55
CA LYS A 10 3.31 -8.17 16.62
C LYS A 10 4.58 -8.38 17.44
N GLN A 11 4.89 -9.61 17.83
CA GLN A 11 6.13 -9.93 18.56
C GLN A 11 7.37 -9.61 17.73
N CYS A 12 7.39 -9.96 16.44
CA CYS A 12 8.47 -9.58 15.55
C CYS A 12 8.67 -8.05 15.51
N TYR A 13 7.58 -7.29 15.40
CA TYR A 13 7.64 -5.84 15.40
C TYR A 13 8.19 -5.28 16.72
N GLU A 14 7.69 -5.76 17.86
CA GLU A 14 8.15 -5.33 19.19
C GLU A 14 9.64 -5.61 19.39
N THR A 15 10.09 -6.82 19.04
CA THR A 15 11.52 -7.18 19.07
C THR A 15 12.37 -6.25 18.18
N LEU A 16 11.88 -5.90 16.98
CA LEU A 16 12.59 -4.97 16.10
C LEU A 16 12.65 -3.54 16.66
N ILE A 17 11.62 -3.13 17.41
CA ILE A 17 11.66 -1.83 18.12
C ILE A 17 12.72 -1.84 19.20
N ASP A 18 12.83 -2.91 19.99
CA ASP A 18 13.85 -3.05 21.03
C ASP A 18 15.26 -3.01 20.42
N VAL A 19 15.51 -3.80 19.37
CA VAL A 19 16.78 -3.78 18.63
C VAL A 19 17.08 -2.39 18.06
N ALA A 20 16.07 -1.68 17.55
CA ALA A 20 16.27 -0.33 17.06
C ALA A 20 16.63 0.66 18.17
N GLN A 21 16.06 0.50 19.39
CA GLN A 21 16.41 1.32 20.54
C GLN A 21 17.87 1.10 20.97
N GLU A 22 18.29 -0.16 21.07
CA GLU A 22 19.68 -0.54 21.40
C GLU A 22 20.68 -0.05 20.34
N SER A 23 20.24 0.05 19.07
CA SER A 23 21.05 0.48 17.93
C SER A 23 20.99 2.01 17.65
N GLY A 24 20.65 2.83 18.65
CA GLY A 24 20.62 4.29 18.50
C GLY A 24 19.38 4.82 17.78
N GLY A 25 18.25 4.12 17.87
CA GLY A 25 16.94 4.54 17.40
C GLY A 25 16.55 4.06 16.01
N LYS A 26 17.40 3.30 15.32
CA LYS A 26 17.14 2.73 13.99
C LYS A 26 17.73 1.33 13.88
N LEU A 27 17.07 0.49 13.10
CA LEU A 27 17.63 -0.81 12.75
C LEU A 27 18.89 -0.65 11.87
N PRO A 28 19.88 -1.55 11.99
CA PRO A 28 21.06 -1.55 11.13
C PRO A 28 20.69 -1.84 9.66
N TYR A 29 19.62 -2.59 9.45
CA TYR A 29 19.10 -2.94 8.13
C TYR A 29 17.61 -2.68 8.04
N ARG A 30 17.13 -2.30 6.84
CA ARG A 30 15.69 -2.15 6.61
C ARG A 30 14.98 -3.49 6.67
N THR A 31 13.97 -3.58 7.53
CA THR A 31 13.10 -4.75 7.64
C THR A 31 11.77 -4.47 6.96
N ASN A 32 11.30 -5.39 6.12
CA ASN A 32 10.03 -5.25 5.41
C ASN A 32 9.06 -6.34 5.88
N PHE A 33 7.88 -5.91 6.34
CA PHE A 33 6.73 -6.77 6.51
C PHE A 33 5.87 -6.69 5.25
N ILE A 34 5.67 -7.82 4.58
CA ILE A 34 4.78 -7.93 3.42
C ILE A 34 3.61 -8.78 3.86
N LEU A 35 2.44 -8.16 4.01
CA LEU A 35 1.23 -8.78 4.54
C LEU A 35 0.22 -8.90 3.41
N ASP A 36 0.19 -10.08 2.81
CA ASP A 36 -0.79 -10.42 1.79
C ASP A 36 -2.14 -10.72 2.41
N GLU A 37 -3.21 -10.39 1.70
CA GLU A 37 -4.61 -10.53 2.17
C GLU A 37 -4.84 -9.90 3.56
N PHE A 38 -4.20 -8.77 3.82
CA PHE A 38 -4.17 -8.14 5.14
C PHE A 38 -5.56 -7.91 5.74
N ALA A 39 -6.55 -7.57 4.92
CA ALA A 39 -7.92 -7.37 5.36
C ALA A 39 -8.68 -8.69 5.67
N ASN A 40 -8.12 -9.85 5.34
CA ASN A 40 -8.69 -11.17 5.66
C ASN A 40 -8.08 -11.76 6.94
N MET A 41 -7.06 -11.11 7.50
CA MET A 41 -6.47 -11.52 8.76
C MET A 41 -7.29 -10.99 9.95
N PRO A 42 -7.26 -11.65 11.13
CA PRO A 42 -7.73 -11.05 12.35
C PRO A 42 -7.06 -9.69 12.60
N PRO A 43 -7.74 -8.72 13.24
CA PRO A 43 -7.18 -7.39 13.44
C PRO A 43 -5.80 -7.45 14.12
N LEU A 44 -4.81 -6.84 13.50
CA LEU A 44 -3.51 -6.65 14.11
C LEU A 44 -3.61 -5.51 15.11
N LYS A 45 -3.48 -5.83 16.39
CA LYS A 45 -3.60 -4.85 17.47
C LYS A 45 -2.54 -3.75 17.32
N ASP A 46 -2.95 -2.51 17.55
CA ASP A 46 -2.09 -1.31 17.52
C ASP A 46 -1.43 -1.04 16.15
N VAL A 47 -1.96 -1.58 15.06
CA VAL A 47 -1.39 -1.42 13.70
C VAL A 47 -1.22 0.04 13.30
N THR A 48 -2.12 0.93 13.69
CA THR A 48 -2.03 2.37 13.42
C THR A 48 -0.79 3.01 14.07
N THR A 49 -0.49 2.63 15.30
CA THR A 49 0.74 3.04 15.98
C THR A 49 1.97 2.44 15.30
N MET A 50 1.90 1.17 14.93
CA MET A 50 3.01 0.47 14.25
C MET A 50 3.36 1.16 12.94
N VAL A 51 2.40 1.46 12.06
CA VAL A 51 2.67 2.09 10.75
C VAL A 51 3.19 3.51 10.89
N THR A 52 2.71 4.25 11.89
CA THR A 52 3.15 5.62 12.15
C THR A 52 4.60 5.69 12.63
N ALA A 53 5.00 4.78 13.53
CA ALA A 53 6.34 4.76 14.12
C ALA A 53 7.39 4.02 13.27
N ALA A 54 6.96 3.09 12.42
CA ALA A 54 7.84 2.16 11.69
C ALA A 54 8.88 2.86 10.82
N ARG A 55 8.50 3.94 10.12
CA ARG A 55 9.34 4.65 9.16
C ARG A 55 10.65 5.16 9.78
N SER A 56 10.57 5.75 10.96
CA SER A 56 11.76 6.31 11.66
C SER A 56 12.74 5.23 12.10
N ARG A 57 12.28 4.00 12.25
CA ARG A 57 13.04 2.82 12.70
C ARG A 57 13.58 1.94 11.58
N LEU A 58 13.40 2.33 10.30
CA LEU A 58 13.71 1.55 9.12
C LEU A 58 12.87 0.27 8.99
N ILE A 59 11.68 0.26 9.57
CA ILE A 59 10.67 -0.79 9.37
C ILE A 59 9.69 -0.32 8.30
N ARG A 60 9.33 -1.17 7.36
CA ARG A 60 8.36 -0.90 6.30
C ARG A 60 7.26 -1.95 6.32
N PHE A 61 6.02 -1.48 6.25
CA PHE A 61 4.87 -2.34 6.01
C PHE A 61 4.40 -2.20 4.56
N THR A 62 4.05 -3.32 3.96
CA THR A 62 3.36 -3.42 2.67
C THR A 62 2.11 -4.25 2.92
N PHE A 63 0.95 -3.62 2.80
CA PHE A 63 -0.34 -4.27 2.94
C PHE A 63 -0.91 -4.51 1.55
N ILE A 64 -1.31 -5.75 1.28
CA ILE A 64 -2.01 -6.11 0.05
C ILE A 64 -3.46 -6.41 0.44
N ILE A 65 -4.38 -5.67 -0.17
CA ILE A 65 -5.82 -5.77 0.10
C ILE A 65 -6.58 -5.82 -1.22
N GLN A 66 -7.75 -6.44 -1.21
CA GLN A 66 -8.61 -6.52 -2.41
C GLN A 66 -9.45 -5.26 -2.57
N ASN A 67 -9.98 -4.71 -1.48
CA ASN A 67 -10.78 -3.49 -1.48
C ASN A 67 -10.71 -2.75 -0.12
N TYR A 68 -11.12 -1.48 -0.11
CA TYR A 68 -11.14 -0.66 1.10
C TYR A 68 -12.30 -0.99 2.04
N ALA A 69 -13.41 -1.52 1.53
CA ALA A 69 -14.54 -1.90 2.36
C ALA A 69 -14.16 -3.00 3.36
N GLN A 70 -13.38 -4.00 2.93
CA GLN A 70 -12.86 -5.03 3.82
C GLN A 70 -11.94 -4.46 4.90
N LEU A 71 -11.05 -3.55 4.53
CA LEU A 71 -10.17 -2.88 5.51
C LEU A 71 -10.98 -2.12 6.55
N THR A 72 -12.01 -1.39 6.11
CA THR A 72 -12.92 -0.64 6.98
C THR A 72 -13.73 -1.57 7.89
N GLN A 73 -14.17 -2.71 7.38
CA GLN A 73 -14.92 -3.71 8.16
C GLN A 73 -14.07 -4.28 9.31
N VAL A 74 -12.79 -4.55 9.06
CA VAL A 74 -11.88 -5.18 10.05
C VAL A 74 -11.39 -4.17 11.08
N TYR A 75 -11.03 -2.96 10.66
CA TYR A 75 -10.34 -1.98 11.52
C TYR A 75 -11.21 -0.80 11.96
N GLY A 76 -12.42 -0.67 11.39
CA GLY A 76 -13.24 0.53 11.54
C GLY A 76 -12.75 1.68 10.66
N LYS A 77 -13.62 2.67 10.41
CA LYS A 77 -13.36 3.76 9.48
C LYS A 77 -12.13 4.59 9.84
N GLU A 78 -11.99 4.99 11.08
CA GLU A 78 -10.89 5.86 11.55
C GLU A 78 -9.52 5.19 11.43
N ASN A 79 -9.41 3.92 11.85
CA ASN A 79 -8.16 3.19 11.75
C ASN A 79 -7.81 2.87 10.29
N ALA A 80 -8.79 2.52 9.46
CA ALA A 80 -8.59 2.29 8.04
C ALA A 80 -8.06 3.56 7.34
N GLU A 81 -8.62 4.74 7.63
CA GLU A 81 -8.12 6.02 7.12
C GLU A 81 -6.70 6.32 7.60
N THR A 82 -6.40 6.03 8.87
CA THR A 82 -5.05 6.20 9.42
C THR A 82 -4.04 5.28 8.72
N ILE A 83 -4.39 4.02 8.47
CA ILE A 83 -3.53 3.08 7.73
C ILE A 83 -3.29 3.59 6.31
N LYS A 84 -4.35 3.94 5.58
CA LYS A 84 -4.26 4.48 4.20
C LYS A 84 -3.41 5.75 4.15
N GLY A 85 -3.62 6.68 5.08
CA GLY A 85 -2.90 7.95 5.15
C GLY A 85 -1.40 7.83 5.42
N ASN A 86 -0.96 6.73 6.04
CA ASN A 86 0.46 6.44 6.27
C ASN A 86 1.13 5.63 5.15
N CYS A 87 0.37 5.19 4.14
CA CYS A 87 0.87 4.35 3.06
C CYS A 87 0.97 5.12 1.73
N ASN A 88 1.93 4.75 0.90
CA ASN A 88 1.84 5.01 -0.52
C ASN A 88 0.93 3.95 -1.14
N ILE A 89 0.11 4.35 -2.10
CA ILE A 89 -0.88 3.44 -2.70
C ILE A 89 -0.39 3.03 -4.08
N THR A 90 -0.44 1.74 -4.36
CA THR A 90 -0.27 1.19 -5.70
C THR A 90 -1.57 0.50 -6.09
N TYR A 91 -2.33 1.15 -6.97
CA TYR A 91 -3.57 0.60 -7.50
C TYR A 91 -3.26 -0.32 -8.67
N LEU A 92 -3.69 -1.56 -8.59
CA LEU A 92 -3.52 -2.55 -9.65
C LEU A 92 -4.85 -2.79 -10.40
N ILE A 93 -5.87 -3.23 -9.67
CA ILE A 93 -7.21 -3.47 -10.20
C ILE A 93 -8.22 -3.53 -9.04
N SER A 94 -9.43 -3.05 -9.25
CA SER A 94 -10.56 -3.26 -8.37
C SER A 94 -11.87 -3.19 -9.17
N SER A 95 -12.86 -3.93 -8.74
CA SER A 95 -14.23 -3.81 -9.25
C SER A 95 -15.12 -2.92 -8.36
N GLU A 96 -14.59 -2.45 -7.22
CA GLU A 96 -15.31 -1.62 -6.26
C GLU A 96 -15.36 -0.17 -6.74
N LEU A 97 -16.54 0.32 -7.12
CA LEU A 97 -16.72 1.68 -7.65
C LEU A 97 -16.23 2.75 -6.66
N GLN A 98 -16.50 2.58 -5.37
CA GLN A 98 -16.07 3.53 -4.34
C GLN A 98 -14.54 3.64 -4.27
N ALA A 99 -13.80 2.52 -4.39
CA ALA A 99 -12.34 2.54 -4.43
C ALA A 99 -11.83 3.24 -5.69
N LEU A 100 -12.47 3.03 -6.84
CA LEU A 100 -12.12 3.70 -8.09
C LEU A 100 -12.32 5.21 -8.01
N GLU A 101 -13.43 5.67 -7.43
CA GLU A 101 -13.69 7.08 -7.21
C GLU A 101 -12.67 7.71 -6.25
N GLU A 102 -12.33 7.02 -5.17
CA GLU A 102 -11.32 7.47 -4.21
C GLU A 102 -9.94 7.60 -4.88
N ILE A 103 -9.51 6.60 -5.63
CA ILE A 103 -8.23 6.63 -6.37
C ILE A 103 -8.23 7.76 -7.41
N SER A 104 -9.32 7.92 -8.16
CA SER A 104 -9.46 9.02 -9.13
C SER A 104 -9.31 10.39 -8.47
N LYS A 105 -9.99 10.63 -7.34
CA LYS A 105 -9.87 11.86 -6.55
C LYS A 105 -8.45 12.07 -6.01
N MET A 106 -7.80 11.02 -5.54
CA MET A 106 -6.42 11.08 -5.04
C MET A 106 -5.40 11.39 -6.15
N CYS A 107 -5.70 11.04 -7.40
CA CYS A 107 -4.88 11.42 -8.56
C CYS A 107 -4.92 12.93 -8.83
N GLY A 108 -5.95 13.64 -8.34
CA GLY A 108 -6.12 15.06 -8.53
C GLY A 108 -6.77 15.43 -9.86
N GLU A 109 -6.79 16.72 -10.15
CA GLU A 109 -7.49 17.30 -11.28
C GLU A 109 -6.56 18.17 -12.15
N VAL A 110 -6.88 18.28 -13.42
CA VAL A 110 -6.20 19.17 -14.38
C VAL A 110 -7.15 20.30 -14.76
N LYS A 111 -6.65 21.52 -14.69
CA LYS A 111 -7.40 22.71 -15.17
C LYS A 111 -7.48 22.70 -16.68
N SER A 112 -8.67 22.90 -17.25
CA SER A 112 -8.83 23.09 -18.69
C SER A 112 -8.05 24.33 -19.15
N LYS A 113 -7.33 24.22 -20.27
CA LYS A 113 -6.61 25.33 -20.91
C LYS A 113 -7.50 26.19 -21.79
N GLU A 114 -8.77 25.87 -21.92
CA GLU A 114 -9.72 26.68 -22.71
C GLU A 114 -10.07 27.94 -21.92
N LYS A 115 -9.90 29.10 -22.58
CA LYS A 115 -9.98 30.45 -21.99
C LYS A 115 -11.30 30.82 -21.30
N ASP A 116 -12.35 30.01 -21.43
CA ASP A 116 -13.71 30.34 -20.92
C ASP A 116 -14.34 29.26 -20.02
N LYS A 117 -13.63 28.20 -19.64
CA LYS A 117 -14.19 27.17 -18.75
C LYS A 117 -13.30 26.94 -17.54
N THR A 118 -13.77 27.37 -16.39
CA THR A 118 -13.22 27.08 -15.05
C THR A 118 -13.45 25.60 -14.65
N ALA A 119 -13.70 24.68 -15.58
CA ALA A 119 -13.95 23.28 -15.31
C ALA A 119 -12.62 22.54 -15.14
N SER A 120 -12.38 22.00 -13.95
CA SER A 120 -11.34 21.02 -13.75
C SER A 120 -11.83 19.63 -14.15
N THR A 121 -10.96 18.81 -14.73
CA THR A 121 -11.24 17.43 -15.06
C THR A 121 -10.31 16.50 -14.29
N PRO A 122 -10.78 15.34 -13.82
CA PRO A 122 -9.89 14.37 -13.17
C PRO A 122 -8.68 14.04 -14.02
N LEU A 123 -7.50 14.01 -13.41
CA LEU A 123 -6.25 13.60 -14.08
C LEU A 123 -6.34 12.13 -14.56
N VAL A 124 -6.99 11.30 -13.77
CA VAL A 124 -7.27 9.88 -14.08
C VAL A 124 -8.74 9.64 -13.78
N THR A 125 -9.51 9.26 -14.77
CA THR A 125 -10.95 9.00 -14.61
C THR A 125 -11.19 7.59 -14.06
N VAL A 126 -12.36 7.36 -13.49
CA VAL A 126 -12.82 6.02 -13.10
C VAL A 126 -12.76 5.05 -14.30
N SER A 127 -13.11 5.54 -15.49
CA SER A 127 -13.06 4.75 -16.74
C SER A 127 -11.63 4.36 -17.12
N ASP A 128 -10.65 5.23 -16.89
CA ASP A 128 -9.23 4.91 -17.13
C ASP A 128 -8.75 3.83 -16.18
N LEU A 129 -9.16 3.89 -14.90
CA LEU A 129 -8.83 2.89 -13.89
C LEU A 129 -9.43 1.52 -14.22
N GLN A 130 -10.67 1.49 -14.74
CA GLN A 130 -11.33 0.25 -15.17
C GLN A 130 -10.69 -0.38 -16.41
N ARG A 131 -10.00 0.41 -17.24
CA ARG A 131 -9.39 -0.02 -18.51
C ARG A 131 -7.89 -0.26 -18.41
N LEU A 132 -7.31 -0.25 -17.20
CA LEU A 132 -5.90 -0.57 -17.06
C LEU A 132 -5.59 -1.95 -17.63
N SER A 133 -4.56 -2.03 -18.45
CA SER A 133 -4.09 -3.29 -19.01
C SER A 133 -3.48 -4.18 -17.93
N GLN A 134 -3.39 -5.47 -18.19
CA GLN A 134 -2.77 -6.42 -17.28
C GLN A 134 -1.35 -5.97 -16.89
N TYR A 135 -1.08 -5.97 -15.59
CA TYR A 135 0.16 -5.49 -14.95
C TYR A 135 0.40 -3.97 -15.00
N GLU A 136 -0.47 -3.17 -15.61
CA GLU A 136 -0.42 -1.72 -15.45
C GLU A 136 -0.90 -1.33 -14.05
N VAL A 137 -0.24 -0.34 -13.46
CA VAL A 137 -0.57 0.17 -12.13
C VAL A 137 -0.50 1.69 -12.09
N ILE A 138 -1.33 2.28 -11.24
CA ILE A 138 -1.22 3.68 -10.85
C ILE A 138 -0.56 3.73 -9.48
N SER A 139 0.53 4.47 -9.36
CA SER A 139 1.23 4.66 -8.09
C SER A 139 1.03 6.08 -7.58
N LEU A 140 0.55 6.17 -6.34
CA LEU A 140 0.29 7.39 -5.61
C LEU A 140 1.30 7.48 -4.47
N ARG A 141 2.09 8.54 -4.47
CA ARG A 141 3.06 8.82 -3.40
C ARG A 141 2.85 10.24 -2.89
N LEU A 142 3.02 10.40 -1.60
CA LEU A 142 2.94 11.71 -0.97
C LEU A 142 3.96 12.67 -1.62
N ARG A 143 3.52 13.88 -1.96
CA ARG A 143 4.32 14.97 -2.57
C ARG A 143 4.89 14.64 -3.95
N THR A 144 4.35 13.66 -4.66
CA THR A 144 4.72 13.37 -6.05
C THR A 144 3.47 13.29 -6.92
N MET A 145 3.63 13.61 -8.19
CA MET A 145 2.55 13.39 -9.16
C MET A 145 2.26 11.90 -9.28
N PRO A 146 0.99 11.50 -9.41
CA PRO A 146 0.63 10.13 -9.75
C PRO A 146 1.33 9.71 -11.03
N PHE A 147 1.76 8.47 -11.09
CA PHE A 147 2.36 7.94 -12.31
C PHE A 147 1.85 6.54 -12.63
N LYS A 148 1.74 6.28 -13.92
CA LYS A 148 1.38 4.97 -14.45
C LYS A 148 2.66 4.21 -14.79
N THR A 149 2.72 2.94 -14.42
CA THR A 149 3.83 2.05 -14.75
C THR A 149 3.34 0.64 -15.00
N LYS A 150 4.22 -0.24 -15.43
CA LYS A 150 3.91 -1.64 -15.67
C LYS A 150 4.79 -2.53 -14.79
N LEU A 151 4.13 -3.44 -14.07
CA LEU A 151 4.83 -4.45 -13.28
C LEU A 151 5.33 -5.58 -14.17
N VAL A 152 6.50 -6.10 -13.84
CA VAL A 152 7.03 -7.30 -14.49
C VAL A 152 6.65 -8.49 -13.61
N PRO A 153 5.91 -9.50 -14.12
CA PRO A 153 5.59 -10.70 -13.36
C PRO A 153 6.86 -11.44 -12.93
N ASN A 154 6.83 -12.07 -11.75
CA ASN A 154 7.97 -12.77 -11.18
C ASN A 154 8.54 -13.87 -12.10
N PHE A 155 7.67 -14.59 -12.83
CA PHE A 155 8.07 -15.64 -13.78
C PHE A 155 8.77 -15.10 -15.03
N LYS A 156 8.72 -13.79 -15.30
CA LYS A 156 9.46 -13.10 -16.36
C LYS A 156 10.75 -12.44 -15.85
N MET A 157 10.98 -12.45 -14.53
CA MET A 157 12.18 -11.87 -13.95
C MET A 157 13.30 -12.89 -13.93
N ASN A 158 14.46 -12.49 -14.45
CA ASN A 158 15.68 -13.28 -14.24
C ASN A 158 16.21 -12.97 -12.83
N TRP A 159 16.00 -13.92 -11.91
CA TRP A 159 16.44 -13.79 -10.53
C TRP A 159 17.92 -14.13 -10.31
N GLY A 160 18.66 -14.38 -11.41
CA GLY A 160 20.08 -14.74 -11.34
C GLY A 160 20.37 -16.10 -10.67
N ARG A 161 19.33 -16.90 -10.41
CA ARG A 161 19.50 -18.24 -9.86
C ARG A 161 19.74 -19.22 -11.00
N VAL A 162 20.98 -19.64 -11.17
CA VAL A 162 21.29 -20.86 -11.89
C VAL A 162 20.92 -22.00 -10.93
N TYR A 163 19.79 -22.67 -11.18
CA TYR A 163 19.53 -23.94 -10.51
C TYR A 163 20.48 -24.95 -11.15
N GLU A 164 21.50 -25.34 -10.44
CA GLU A 164 22.23 -26.54 -10.79
C GLU A 164 21.23 -27.69 -10.62
N THR A 165 20.81 -28.27 -11.74
CA THR A 165 20.08 -29.53 -11.75
C THR A 165 21.04 -30.62 -11.27
N ALA A 166 20.77 -31.12 -10.04
CA ALA A 166 21.45 -32.30 -9.53
C ALA A 166 21.08 -33.56 -10.35
#